data_d2895220a5c4d775595c1966ffe540dc
#
_entry.id   d2895220a5c4d775595c1966ffe540dc
#
_cell.length_a   1.000
_cell.length_b   1.000
_cell.length_c   1.000
_cell.angle_alpha   90.00
_cell.angle_beta   90.00
_cell.angle_gamma   90.00
#
_symmetry.space_group_name_H-M   'P 1'
#
loop_
_entity.id
_entity.type
_entity.pdbx_description
1 polymer ?
#
loop_
_entity_poly.entity_id
_entity_poly.type
_entity_poly.pdbx_seq_one_letter_code
_entity_poly.pdbx_strand_id
1 'polypeptide(L)'
;MTGFKLQTFSGKAPKVYARLLPEDMAQVAENCRLDSGRLEAWKGNQSASISPVASYSISANTKTLFRYSSSIWIGSDEDINIVRSPIAEDPHERLYVTGRGRYTSDTGFPQMTSAQVVGNGTYYRLGMPDPANITSVTLTPATSANVDTEVPQTRSYLFTYVSAYGEEGAGSVPQLTNVVEVHTDQTATIDFPPNPSGAYNLSKKRLYRTDSSGTYRFVTDVPLANDTVDDAKTEGQLGEALPTATFIAPPDDVTANHPDGSLQGLVSLPNGILAGFAGQTVCFSEAFQPHAFPDDYKLTMKSDVVAIAPINSGLLVLTHEK
;
A
#
# COMPACT_ATOMS: atom_id res chain seq x y z
N MET A 1 -66.49 -12.13 10.20
CA MET A 1 -65.04 -12.30 9.94
C MET A 1 -64.29 -11.71 11.11
N THR A 2 -63.66 -12.56 11.90
CA THR A 2 -62.76 -12.10 12.98
C THR A 2 -61.46 -11.63 12.31
N GLY A 3 -61.26 -10.30 12.31
CA GLY A 3 -60.04 -9.71 11.76
C GLY A 3 -58.83 -9.99 12.68
N PHE A 4 -57.73 -10.41 12.11
CA PHE A 4 -56.43 -10.54 12.79
C PHE A 4 -55.75 -9.16 12.76
N LYS A 5 -55.29 -8.68 13.92
CA LYS A 5 -54.53 -7.43 14.01
C LYS A 5 -53.16 -7.70 14.61
N LEU A 6 -52.12 -7.60 13.80
CA LEU A 6 -50.73 -7.61 14.24
C LEU A 6 -50.33 -6.22 14.74
N GLN A 7 -50.01 -6.07 16.02
CA GLN A 7 -49.60 -4.79 16.60
C GLN A 7 -48.10 -4.58 16.66
N THR A 8 -47.35 -5.66 16.84
CA THR A 8 -45.89 -5.70 16.87
C THR A 8 -45.40 -6.91 16.09
N PHE A 9 -44.19 -6.83 15.56
CA PHE A 9 -43.56 -7.93 14.89
C PHE A 9 -42.14 -8.12 15.47
N SER A 10 -41.91 -9.24 16.20
CA SER A 10 -40.68 -9.52 16.90
C SER A 10 -39.64 -10.24 16.05
N GLY A 11 -39.99 -10.66 14.84
CA GLY A 11 -39.05 -11.22 13.91
C GLY A 11 -39.37 -12.63 13.41
N LYS A 12 -38.32 -13.34 12.98
CA LYS A 12 -38.43 -14.64 12.34
C LYS A 12 -37.91 -15.76 13.27
N ALA A 13 -38.73 -16.77 13.50
CA ALA A 13 -38.39 -17.93 14.34
C ALA A 13 -38.59 -19.25 13.54
N PRO A 14 -37.70 -19.57 12.58
CA PRO A 14 -37.92 -20.67 11.62
C PRO A 14 -37.89 -22.07 12.25
N LYS A 15 -37.28 -22.21 13.43
CA LYS A 15 -37.15 -23.51 14.14
C LYS A 15 -38.23 -23.76 15.19
N VAL A 16 -39.08 -22.78 15.49
CA VAL A 16 -40.15 -22.92 16.46
C VAL A 16 -41.31 -23.66 15.79
N TYR A 17 -41.83 -24.73 16.44
CA TYR A 17 -42.99 -25.46 15.95
C TYR A 17 -44.22 -24.55 15.86
N ALA A 18 -44.97 -24.62 14.78
CA ALA A 18 -46.04 -23.68 14.45
C ALA A 18 -47.07 -23.45 15.58
N ARG A 19 -47.35 -24.47 16.40
CA ARG A 19 -48.29 -24.36 17.55
C ARG A 19 -47.73 -23.63 18.73
N LEU A 20 -46.40 -23.45 18.78
CA LEU A 20 -45.67 -22.74 19.86
C LEU A 20 -45.16 -21.41 19.39
N LEU A 21 -45.43 -21.04 18.13
CA LEU A 21 -44.98 -19.79 17.56
C LEU A 21 -45.77 -18.62 18.20
N PRO A 22 -45.08 -17.61 18.79
CA PRO A 22 -45.72 -16.40 19.27
C PRO A 22 -46.50 -15.69 18.16
N GLU A 23 -47.59 -15.03 18.50
CA GLU A 23 -48.45 -14.35 17.53
C GLU A 23 -47.78 -13.18 16.81
N ASP A 24 -46.72 -12.65 17.40
CA ASP A 24 -45.90 -11.56 16.87
C ASP A 24 -44.64 -12.03 16.11
N MET A 25 -44.55 -13.32 15.83
CA MET A 25 -43.43 -13.92 15.07
C MET A 25 -43.92 -14.68 13.85
N ALA A 26 -43.02 -14.89 12.88
CA ALA A 26 -43.25 -15.70 11.70
C ALA A 26 -42.16 -16.77 11.54
N GLN A 27 -42.53 -17.95 11.01
CA GLN A 27 -41.56 -18.95 10.60
C GLN A 27 -40.90 -18.56 9.28
N VAL A 28 -41.63 -17.95 8.36
CA VAL A 28 -41.17 -17.46 7.07
C VAL A 28 -41.62 -16.01 6.90
N ALA A 29 -40.69 -15.17 6.52
CA ALA A 29 -40.95 -13.78 6.16
C ALA A 29 -40.07 -13.46 4.95
N GLU A 30 -40.71 -13.24 3.80
CA GLU A 30 -40.03 -12.95 2.53
C GLU A 30 -40.45 -11.56 2.05
N ASN A 31 -39.54 -10.87 1.40
CA ASN A 31 -39.74 -9.50 0.90
C ASN A 31 -40.20 -8.50 1.98
N CYS A 32 -39.82 -8.75 3.22
CA CYS A 32 -40.18 -7.95 4.37
C CYS A 32 -38.91 -7.36 5.02
N ARG A 33 -39.06 -6.14 5.52
CA ARG A 33 -38.09 -5.48 6.36
C ARG A 33 -38.52 -5.58 7.83
N LEU A 34 -37.62 -6.06 8.69
CA LEU A 34 -37.93 -6.44 10.08
C LEU A 34 -37.13 -5.63 11.12
N ASP A 35 -36.20 -4.81 10.68
CA ASP A 35 -35.23 -4.11 11.52
C ASP A 35 -35.84 -2.97 12.37
N SER A 36 -37.03 -2.50 12.02
CA SER A 36 -37.73 -1.46 12.76
C SER A 36 -38.68 -1.97 13.86
N GLY A 37 -38.77 -3.30 14.06
CA GLY A 37 -39.78 -3.93 14.92
C GLY A 37 -41.20 -3.88 14.30
N ARG A 38 -41.32 -3.50 13.04
CA ARG A 38 -42.55 -3.48 12.24
C ARG A 38 -42.38 -4.38 11.04
N LEU A 39 -43.49 -4.96 10.61
CA LEU A 39 -43.54 -5.69 9.36
C LEU A 39 -43.78 -4.68 8.22
N GLU A 40 -42.72 -4.33 7.52
CA GLU A 40 -42.76 -3.41 6.38
C GLU A 40 -42.41 -4.16 5.09
N ALA A 41 -43.01 -3.76 3.98
CA ALA A 41 -42.60 -4.29 2.69
C ALA A 41 -41.20 -3.85 2.36
N TRP A 42 -40.41 -4.79 1.80
CA TRP A 42 -39.12 -4.43 1.22
C TRP A 42 -39.37 -3.48 0.04
N LYS A 43 -38.71 -2.33 0.04
CA LYS A 43 -38.83 -1.38 -1.07
C LYS A 43 -38.26 -2.01 -2.34
N GLY A 44 -38.97 -1.87 -3.44
CA GLY A 44 -38.50 -2.30 -4.75
C GLY A 44 -37.22 -1.56 -5.18
N ASN A 45 -36.48 -2.18 -6.07
CA ASN A 45 -35.31 -1.55 -6.66
C ASN A 45 -35.72 -0.32 -7.48
N GLN A 46 -35.02 0.77 -7.30
CA GLN A 46 -35.11 1.94 -8.17
C GLN A 46 -33.88 2.01 -9.07
N SER A 47 -34.11 2.37 -10.32
CA SER A 47 -33.01 2.69 -11.23
C SER A 47 -32.30 3.96 -10.73
N ALA A 48 -31.00 3.89 -10.57
CA ALA A 48 -30.17 5.03 -10.27
C ALA A 48 -29.36 5.40 -11.52
N SER A 49 -29.36 6.69 -11.87
CA SER A 49 -28.41 7.20 -12.85
C SER A 49 -27.05 7.39 -12.19
N ILE A 50 -26.08 6.64 -12.64
CA ILE A 50 -24.69 6.79 -12.20
C ILE A 50 -23.84 7.16 -13.40
N SER A 51 -22.89 8.07 -13.19
CA SER A 51 -21.91 8.41 -14.21
C SER A 51 -20.63 7.61 -13.91
N PRO A 52 -20.34 6.56 -14.69
CA PRO A 52 -19.12 5.79 -14.49
C PRO A 52 -17.93 6.62 -14.94
N VAL A 53 -16.80 6.38 -14.30
CA VAL A 53 -15.53 6.94 -14.76
C VAL A 53 -15.06 6.20 -16.01
N ALA A 54 -14.46 6.92 -16.96
CA ALA A 54 -14.06 6.39 -18.27
C ALA A 54 -13.11 5.17 -18.21
N SER A 55 -12.33 5.04 -17.14
CA SER A 55 -11.39 3.93 -16.95
C SER A 55 -12.04 2.63 -16.46
N TYR A 56 -13.27 2.70 -15.96
CA TYR A 56 -14.01 1.56 -15.40
C TYR A 56 -15.47 1.69 -15.82
N SER A 57 -15.86 0.95 -16.84
CA SER A 57 -17.25 0.92 -17.29
C SER A 57 -18.09 0.02 -16.38
N ILE A 58 -19.32 0.47 -16.11
CA ILE A 58 -20.32 -0.39 -15.49
C ILE A 58 -20.98 -1.21 -16.58
N SER A 59 -20.87 -2.51 -16.48
CA SER A 59 -21.45 -3.49 -17.39
C SER A 59 -22.41 -4.42 -16.65
N ALA A 60 -23.09 -5.30 -17.39
CA ALA A 60 -23.89 -6.37 -16.77
C ALA A 60 -23.03 -7.37 -15.96
N ASN A 61 -21.72 -7.39 -16.19
CA ASN A 61 -20.76 -8.28 -15.52
C ASN A 61 -20.03 -7.61 -14.35
N THR A 62 -20.35 -6.35 -14.03
CA THR A 62 -19.69 -5.61 -12.95
C THR A 62 -19.81 -6.34 -11.62
N LYS A 63 -18.67 -6.69 -11.02
CA LYS A 63 -18.56 -7.39 -9.74
C LYS A 63 -18.29 -6.44 -8.60
N THR A 64 -17.54 -5.37 -8.86
CA THR A 64 -17.18 -4.36 -7.85
C THR A 64 -17.73 -3.00 -8.26
N LEU A 65 -18.34 -2.31 -7.29
CA LEU A 65 -18.83 -0.95 -7.46
C LEU A 65 -18.38 -0.10 -6.27
N PHE A 66 -17.58 0.91 -6.55
CA PHE A 66 -17.03 1.82 -5.54
C PHE A 66 -17.50 3.25 -5.80
N ARG A 67 -18.02 3.90 -4.75
CA ARG A 67 -18.45 5.30 -4.81
C ARG A 67 -17.27 6.23 -4.54
N TYR A 68 -16.77 6.87 -5.60
CA TYR A 68 -15.70 7.86 -5.47
C TYR A 68 -16.20 9.21 -4.94
N SER A 69 -17.27 9.74 -5.53
CA SER A 69 -17.91 11.00 -5.09
C SER A 69 -19.43 10.86 -5.08
N SER A 70 -20.15 11.93 -4.83
CA SER A 70 -21.62 11.94 -4.88
C SER A 70 -22.17 11.55 -6.26
N SER A 71 -21.43 11.82 -7.33
CA SER A 71 -21.85 11.61 -8.72
C SER A 71 -20.97 10.63 -9.51
N ILE A 72 -19.80 10.25 -8.98
CA ILE A 72 -18.83 9.42 -9.70
C ILE A 72 -18.71 8.05 -9.03
N TRP A 73 -18.84 7.01 -9.84
CA TRP A 73 -18.69 5.62 -9.42
C TRP A 73 -17.64 4.91 -10.27
N ILE A 74 -16.91 4.01 -9.65
CA ILE A 74 -15.93 3.14 -10.31
C ILE A 74 -16.52 1.74 -10.32
N GLY A 75 -16.72 1.18 -11.51
CA GLY A 75 -17.17 -0.20 -11.71
C GLY A 75 -16.03 -1.07 -12.23
N SER A 76 -15.98 -2.33 -11.83
CA SER A 76 -15.03 -3.31 -12.35
C SER A 76 -15.72 -4.64 -12.56
N ASP A 77 -15.43 -5.32 -13.66
CA ASP A 77 -15.88 -6.68 -13.95
C ASP A 77 -15.08 -7.73 -13.17
N GLU A 78 -14.04 -7.29 -12.47
CA GLU A 78 -13.24 -8.08 -11.55
C GLU A 78 -13.63 -7.78 -10.09
N ASP A 79 -13.39 -8.75 -9.22
CA ASP A 79 -13.52 -8.57 -7.77
C ASP A 79 -12.27 -7.86 -7.26
N ILE A 80 -12.39 -6.55 -7.06
CA ILE A 80 -11.30 -5.67 -6.61
C ILE A 80 -11.69 -4.97 -5.31
N ASN A 81 -10.70 -4.70 -4.48
CA ASN A 81 -10.87 -3.89 -3.28
C ASN A 81 -10.29 -2.50 -3.52
N ILE A 82 -11.07 -1.48 -3.23
CA ILE A 82 -10.68 -0.08 -3.40
C ILE A 82 -10.77 0.62 -2.06
N VAL A 83 -9.68 1.26 -1.64
CA VAL A 83 -9.64 2.08 -0.43
C VAL A 83 -9.11 3.48 -0.74
N ARG A 84 -9.56 4.47 0.00
CA ARG A 84 -9.03 5.83 -0.08
C ARG A 84 -7.72 5.94 0.67
N SER A 85 -6.90 6.92 0.27
CA SER A 85 -5.71 7.28 1.03
C SER A 85 -6.05 7.52 2.50
N PRO A 86 -5.29 6.93 3.45
CA PRO A 86 -5.44 7.21 4.87
C PRO A 86 -4.90 8.58 5.28
N ILE A 87 -4.19 9.25 4.38
CA ILE A 87 -3.62 10.58 4.61
C ILE A 87 -4.75 11.60 4.49
N ALA A 88 -4.98 12.35 5.56
CA ALA A 88 -5.96 13.42 5.56
C ALA A 88 -5.54 14.51 4.55
N GLU A 89 -6.50 14.96 3.73
CA GLU A 89 -6.27 15.99 2.71
C GLU A 89 -5.11 15.63 1.75
N ASP A 90 -5.00 14.36 1.37
CA ASP A 90 -3.99 13.90 0.42
C ASP A 90 -4.05 14.77 -0.85
N PRO A 91 -3.00 15.56 -1.17
CA PRO A 91 -2.99 16.47 -2.30
C PRO A 91 -3.12 15.76 -3.65
N HIS A 92 -2.90 14.45 -3.66
CA HIS A 92 -3.04 13.60 -4.85
C HIS A 92 -4.36 12.84 -4.89
N GLU A 93 -5.19 12.91 -3.83
CA GLU A 93 -6.47 12.20 -3.71
C GLU A 93 -6.36 10.72 -4.12
N ARG A 94 -5.34 10.03 -3.61
CA ARG A 94 -4.99 8.67 -4.03
C ARG A 94 -6.03 7.64 -3.60
N LEU A 95 -6.21 6.66 -4.46
CA LEU A 95 -6.93 5.42 -4.20
C LEU A 95 -5.97 4.25 -4.32
N TYR A 96 -6.14 3.27 -3.48
CA TYR A 96 -5.38 2.02 -3.51
C TYR A 96 -6.31 0.89 -3.90
N VAL A 97 -5.85 0.04 -4.83
CA VAL A 97 -6.68 -0.98 -5.45
C VAL A 97 -5.97 -2.32 -5.41
N THR A 98 -6.61 -3.35 -4.87
CA THR A 98 -6.12 -4.73 -4.90
C THR A 98 -7.19 -5.66 -5.46
N GLY A 99 -6.80 -6.83 -6.01
CA GLY A 99 -7.75 -7.83 -6.52
C GLY A 99 -7.17 -8.68 -7.64
N ARG A 100 -7.85 -9.75 -8.01
CA ARG A 100 -7.39 -10.70 -9.01
C ARG A 100 -7.33 -10.09 -10.41
N GLY A 101 -6.35 -10.54 -11.22
CA GLY A 101 -6.28 -10.35 -12.66
C GLY A 101 -5.74 -8.99 -13.13
N ARG A 102 -5.66 -7.99 -12.26
CA ARG A 102 -5.17 -6.65 -12.62
C ARG A 102 -3.68 -6.42 -12.45
N TYR A 103 -2.98 -7.39 -11.90
CA TYR A 103 -1.54 -7.31 -11.61
C TYR A 103 -0.72 -8.09 -12.63
N THR A 104 -1.11 -8.05 -13.90
CA THR A 104 -0.25 -8.57 -14.93
C THR A 104 0.83 -7.56 -15.24
N SER A 105 1.96 -7.87 -14.81
CA SER A 105 3.33 -7.49 -15.11
C SER A 105 3.68 -6.03 -15.37
N ASP A 106 2.96 -5.17 -16.00
CA ASP A 106 3.50 -3.85 -16.38
C ASP A 106 2.52 -2.68 -16.28
N THR A 107 1.32 -2.89 -15.85
CA THR A 107 0.28 -1.86 -15.88
C THR A 107 0.14 -1.05 -14.59
N GLY A 108 0.99 -1.32 -13.60
CA GLY A 108 1.14 -0.44 -12.46
C GLY A 108 -0.11 -0.22 -11.64
N PHE A 109 -0.61 -1.22 -10.99
CA PHE A 109 -1.58 -1.10 -9.90
C PHE A 109 -0.83 -1.29 -8.59
N PRO A 110 -1.28 -0.83 -7.53
CA PRO A 110 -2.58 -0.52 -6.96
C PRO A 110 -2.80 0.93 -6.54
N GLN A 111 -2.07 1.88 -7.07
CA GLN A 111 -2.16 3.27 -6.67
C GLN A 111 -2.61 4.15 -7.84
N MET A 112 -3.64 4.95 -7.63
CA MET A 112 -4.15 5.90 -8.62
C MET A 112 -4.48 7.24 -7.97
N THR A 113 -4.46 8.32 -8.76
CA THR A 113 -4.88 9.66 -8.33
C THR A 113 -6.31 9.96 -8.80
N SER A 114 -6.89 11.07 -8.34
CA SER A 114 -8.17 11.56 -8.81
C SER A 114 -8.20 11.80 -10.33
N ALA A 115 -7.10 12.27 -10.90
CA ALA A 115 -6.97 12.46 -12.35
C ALA A 115 -7.07 11.12 -13.11
N GLN A 116 -6.58 10.03 -12.55
CA GLN A 116 -6.68 8.69 -13.12
C GLN A 116 -8.08 8.10 -12.95
N VAL A 117 -8.79 8.46 -11.90
CA VAL A 117 -10.19 8.09 -11.68
C VAL A 117 -11.10 8.72 -12.74
N VAL A 118 -10.82 9.95 -13.17
CA VAL A 118 -11.62 10.71 -14.14
C VAL A 118 -11.18 10.50 -15.59
N GLY A 119 -9.96 10.02 -15.82
CA GLY A 119 -9.40 9.79 -17.15
C GLY A 119 -8.71 8.44 -17.31
N ASN A 120 -8.23 8.13 -18.53
CA ASN A 120 -7.38 6.96 -18.80
C ASN A 120 -5.95 7.21 -18.31
N GLY A 121 -5.78 7.39 -17.02
CA GLY A 121 -4.48 7.63 -16.42
C GLY A 121 -3.60 6.39 -16.30
N THR A 122 -2.32 6.61 -16.12
CA THR A 122 -1.37 5.56 -15.76
C THR A 122 -1.53 5.22 -14.29
N TYR A 123 -1.59 3.96 -13.98
CA TYR A 123 -1.59 3.47 -12.60
C TYR A 123 -0.15 3.16 -12.19
N TYR A 124 0.12 3.26 -10.89
CA TYR A 124 1.43 2.98 -10.35
C TYR A 124 1.39 1.82 -9.37
N ARG A 125 2.50 1.14 -9.20
CA ARG A 125 2.65 0.11 -8.16
C ARG A 125 2.60 0.76 -6.79
N LEU A 126 2.00 0.09 -5.83
CA LEU A 126 2.08 0.45 -4.41
C LEU A 126 3.44 0.01 -3.87
N GLY A 127 4.11 0.94 -3.21
CA GLY A 127 5.45 0.71 -2.71
C GLY A 127 6.54 1.12 -3.69
N MET A 128 7.73 1.28 -3.15
CA MET A 128 8.93 1.60 -3.92
C MET A 128 9.68 0.30 -4.22
N PRO A 129 10.33 0.21 -5.38
CA PRO A 129 11.15 -0.95 -5.69
C PRO A 129 12.35 -1.01 -4.75
N ASP A 130 12.77 -2.20 -4.40
CA ASP A 130 14.01 -2.40 -3.67
C ASP A 130 15.19 -1.92 -4.52
N PRO A 131 16.01 -0.98 -4.01
CA PRO A 131 17.15 -0.52 -4.78
C PRO A 131 18.19 -1.62 -4.92
N ALA A 132 18.73 -1.79 -6.13
CA ALA A 132 19.93 -2.60 -6.30
C ALA A 132 21.12 -1.95 -5.60
N ASN A 133 22.19 -2.70 -5.39
CA ASN A 133 23.36 -2.20 -4.71
C ASN A 133 24.05 -1.08 -5.49
N ILE A 134 24.64 -0.12 -4.79
CA ILE A 134 25.55 0.88 -5.39
C ILE A 134 26.63 0.13 -6.17
N THR A 135 26.88 0.56 -7.42
CA THR A 135 27.80 -0.09 -8.33
C THR A 135 29.24 0.09 -7.88
N SER A 136 29.62 1.32 -7.58
CA SER A 136 30.97 1.64 -7.10
C SER A 136 31.00 2.95 -6.31
N VAL A 137 32.02 3.08 -5.47
CA VAL A 137 32.40 4.34 -4.82
C VAL A 137 33.88 4.59 -5.11
N THR A 138 34.18 5.69 -5.76
CA THR A 138 35.55 6.10 -6.09
C THR A 138 35.93 7.39 -5.41
N LEU A 139 37.20 7.57 -5.07
CA LEU A 139 37.68 8.77 -4.40
C LEU A 139 38.61 9.57 -5.31
N THR A 140 38.53 10.90 -5.25
CA THR A 140 39.59 11.74 -5.76
C THR A 140 40.88 11.49 -4.97
N PRO A 141 42.07 11.67 -5.59
CA PRO A 141 43.34 11.51 -4.86
C PRO A 141 43.40 12.46 -3.64
N ALA A 142 43.83 11.95 -2.50
CA ALA A 142 44.15 12.79 -1.33
C ALA A 142 45.50 13.49 -1.52
N THR A 143 45.66 14.63 -0.88
CA THR A 143 46.99 15.27 -0.82
C THR A 143 47.91 14.50 0.16
N SER A 144 49.21 14.45 -0.13
CA SER A 144 50.16 13.73 0.74
C SER A 144 50.19 14.34 2.16
N ALA A 145 49.96 15.63 2.30
CA ALA A 145 49.91 16.27 3.61
C ALA A 145 48.74 15.71 4.47
N ASN A 146 47.59 15.45 3.89
CA ASN A 146 46.44 14.92 4.61
C ASN A 146 46.60 13.45 4.92
N VAL A 147 47.16 12.66 3.99
CA VAL A 147 47.45 11.22 4.22
C VAL A 147 48.41 11.03 5.42
N ASP A 148 49.37 11.93 5.60
CA ASP A 148 50.37 11.83 6.67
C ASP A 148 49.86 12.33 8.04
N THR A 149 48.85 13.15 8.08
CA THR A 149 48.41 13.89 9.30
C THR A 149 46.99 13.62 9.78
N GLU A 150 46.12 13.11 8.91
CA GLU A 150 44.71 12.89 9.22
C GLU A 150 44.37 11.41 9.37
N VAL A 151 43.49 11.11 10.31
CA VAL A 151 42.78 9.81 10.36
C VAL A 151 41.61 9.89 9.39
N PRO A 152 41.57 9.05 8.36
CA PRO A 152 40.48 9.08 7.41
C PRO A 152 39.14 8.65 8.07
N GLN A 153 38.05 9.20 7.58
CA GLN A 153 36.71 8.80 8.00
C GLN A 153 36.24 7.58 7.15
N THR A 154 35.87 6.50 7.82
CA THR A 154 35.25 5.36 7.16
C THR A 154 33.82 5.74 6.77
N ARG A 155 33.46 5.64 5.49
CA ARG A 155 32.14 5.93 4.96
C ARG A 155 31.56 4.74 4.23
N SER A 156 30.30 4.44 4.52
CA SER A 156 29.46 3.51 3.79
C SER A 156 28.27 4.25 3.21
N TYR A 157 27.85 3.90 2.00
CA TYR A 157 26.80 4.58 1.28
C TYR A 157 25.64 3.64 0.99
N LEU A 158 24.43 4.19 1.02
CA LEU A 158 23.21 3.57 0.50
C LEU A 158 22.32 4.65 -0.13
N PHE A 159 21.36 4.22 -0.91
CA PHE A 159 20.37 5.14 -1.47
C PHE A 159 18.98 4.55 -1.41
N THR A 160 17.97 5.41 -1.49
CA THR A 160 16.56 5.09 -1.58
C THR A 160 15.98 5.62 -2.88
N TYR A 161 14.84 5.06 -3.32
CA TYR A 161 14.02 5.68 -4.35
C TYR A 161 12.90 6.49 -3.72
N VAL A 162 12.56 7.62 -4.35
CA VAL A 162 11.47 8.49 -3.93
C VAL A 162 10.53 8.72 -5.11
N SER A 163 9.23 8.54 -4.89
CA SER A 163 8.20 8.77 -5.91
C SER A 163 7.91 10.26 -6.12
N ALA A 164 7.19 10.59 -7.20
CA ALA A 164 6.66 11.92 -7.41
C ALA A 164 5.61 12.34 -6.36
N TYR A 165 5.09 11.40 -5.60
CA TYR A 165 4.20 11.66 -4.46
C TYR A 165 4.97 11.88 -3.14
N GLY A 166 6.31 11.84 -3.17
CA GLY A 166 7.14 12.00 -1.98
C GLY A 166 7.28 10.74 -1.12
N GLU A 167 6.81 9.61 -1.60
CA GLU A 167 6.95 8.33 -0.92
C GLU A 167 8.39 7.82 -1.06
N GLU A 168 9.02 7.50 0.05
CA GLU A 168 10.39 7.00 0.09
C GLU A 168 10.40 5.53 0.51
N GLY A 169 11.10 4.69 -0.26
CA GLY A 169 11.23 3.26 0.00
C GLY A 169 12.40 2.90 0.92
N ALA A 170 12.62 1.60 1.10
CA ALA A 170 13.77 1.08 1.83
C ALA A 170 15.08 1.44 1.15
N GLY A 171 16.17 1.44 1.92
CA GLY A 171 17.50 1.69 1.41
C GLY A 171 18.10 0.49 0.71
N SER A 172 19.02 0.73 -0.24
CA SER A 172 19.84 -0.34 -0.83
C SER A 172 20.68 -1.03 0.23
N VAL A 173 21.05 -2.29 -0.03
CA VAL A 173 21.91 -3.04 0.88
C VAL A 173 23.34 -2.52 0.78
N PRO A 174 23.95 -2.05 1.89
CA PRO A 174 25.34 -1.61 1.89
C PRO A 174 26.28 -2.74 1.54
N GLN A 175 27.27 -2.47 0.66
CA GLN A 175 28.28 -3.45 0.24
C GLN A 175 29.62 -3.12 0.87
N LEU A 176 30.30 -4.13 1.43
CA LEU A 176 31.63 -3.96 2.02
C LEU A 176 32.67 -3.48 0.99
N THR A 177 32.50 -3.83 -0.28
CA THR A 177 33.34 -3.38 -1.39
C THR A 177 33.23 -1.89 -1.68
N ASN A 178 32.18 -1.24 -1.21
CA ASN A 178 31.89 0.18 -1.39
C ASN A 178 32.10 0.99 -0.10
N VAL A 179 32.71 0.39 0.92
CA VAL A 179 33.16 1.10 2.11
C VAL A 179 34.50 1.74 1.78
N VAL A 180 34.61 3.05 2.00
CA VAL A 180 35.80 3.84 1.67
C VAL A 180 36.31 4.60 2.87
N GLU A 181 37.61 4.85 2.91
CA GLU A 181 38.29 5.71 3.88
C GLU A 181 38.57 7.07 3.23
N VAL A 182 37.97 8.13 3.73
CA VAL A 182 37.91 9.46 3.09
C VAL A 182 38.64 10.47 3.95
N HIS A 183 39.66 11.11 3.37
CA HIS A 183 40.32 12.30 3.95
C HIS A 183 39.48 13.56 3.66
N THR A 184 39.75 14.64 4.40
CA THR A 184 38.94 15.86 4.35
C THR A 184 38.96 16.58 3.00
N ASP A 185 40.00 16.38 2.19
CA ASP A 185 40.20 16.99 0.86
C ASP A 185 39.68 16.08 -0.29
N GLN A 186 39.19 14.89 0.01
CA GLN A 186 38.67 13.98 -0.99
C GLN A 186 37.18 14.15 -1.23
N THR A 187 36.80 13.93 -2.46
CA THR A 187 35.41 13.78 -2.89
C THR A 187 35.15 12.32 -3.23
N ALA A 188 34.07 11.79 -2.74
CA ALA A 188 33.59 10.47 -3.11
C ALA A 188 32.59 10.60 -4.28
N THR A 189 32.84 9.91 -5.37
CA THR A 189 31.91 9.76 -6.49
C THR A 189 31.19 8.42 -6.36
N ILE A 190 29.89 8.46 -6.25
CA ILE A 190 28.99 7.31 -6.11
C ILE A 190 28.36 7.00 -7.46
N ASP A 191 28.49 5.78 -7.92
CA ASP A 191 27.91 5.27 -9.17
C ASP A 191 26.71 4.38 -8.86
N PHE A 192 25.53 4.80 -9.37
CA PHE A 192 24.26 4.11 -9.13
C PHE A 192 24.04 2.98 -10.13
N PRO A 193 23.32 1.92 -9.71
CA PRO A 193 22.84 0.92 -10.64
C PRO A 193 21.77 1.52 -11.59
N PRO A 194 21.50 0.84 -12.74
CA PRO A 194 20.39 1.21 -13.59
C PRO A 194 19.07 1.29 -12.83
N ASN A 195 18.23 2.26 -13.20
CA ASN A 195 16.92 2.39 -12.58
C ASN A 195 16.06 1.16 -12.87
N PRO A 196 15.22 0.71 -11.91
CA PRO A 196 14.33 -0.42 -12.12
C PRO A 196 13.29 -0.11 -13.18
N SER A 197 12.93 -1.12 -13.95
CA SER A 197 11.78 -1.07 -14.86
C SER A 197 10.46 -1.22 -14.07
N GLY A 198 9.37 -0.70 -14.61
CA GLY A 198 8.05 -0.82 -14.02
C GLY A 198 7.40 0.53 -13.72
N ALA A 199 6.12 0.48 -13.38
CA ALA A 199 5.31 1.68 -13.17
C ALA A 199 5.35 2.14 -11.70
N TYR A 200 6.51 2.55 -11.21
CA TYR A 200 6.71 2.94 -9.81
C TYR A 200 6.57 4.44 -9.52
N ASN A 201 6.28 5.27 -10.52
CA ASN A 201 6.22 6.74 -10.36
C ASN A 201 7.49 7.36 -9.75
N LEU A 202 8.68 6.83 -10.09
CA LEU A 202 9.93 7.30 -9.53
C LEU A 202 10.24 8.74 -9.98
N SER A 203 10.75 9.54 -9.05
CA SER A 203 11.13 10.94 -9.28
C SER A 203 12.62 11.18 -9.09
N LYS A 204 13.19 10.62 -8.02
CA LYS A 204 14.58 10.85 -7.64
C LYS A 204 15.14 9.69 -6.83
N LYS A 205 16.46 9.67 -6.70
CA LYS A 205 17.22 8.89 -5.75
C LYS A 205 17.56 9.80 -4.57
N ARG A 206 17.70 9.26 -3.37
CA ARG A 206 18.15 9.97 -2.19
C ARG A 206 19.35 9.25 -1.60
N LEU A 207 20.48 9.94 -1.56
CA LEU A 207 21.75 9.36 -1.08
C LEU A 207 21.89 9.57 0.42
N TYR A 208 22.35 8.52 1.10
CA TYR A 208 22.71 8.51 2.51
C TYR A 208 24.12 7.95 2.69
N ARG A 209 24.82 8.42 3.72
CA ARG A 209 26.07 7.84 4.17
C ARG A 209 26.17 7.77 5.68
N THR A 210 27.06 6.91 6.17
CA THR A 210 27.34 6.83 7.60
C THR A 210 28.04 8.10 8.10
N ASP A 211 27.63 8.56 9.29
CA ASP A 211 28.36 9.53 10.10
C ASP A 211 29.41 8.80 10.99
N SER A 212 30.10 9.52 11.84
CA SER A 212 31.10 8.97 12.79
C SER A 212 30.51 7.98 13.81
N SER A 213 29.17 8.02 14.03
CA SER A 213 28.44 7.07 14.87
C SER A 213 28.01 5.79 14.15
N GLY A 214 28.20 5.73 12.83
CA GLY A 214 27.71 4.65 11.99
C GLY A 214 26.24 4.77 11.57
N THR A 215 25.61 5.93 11.86
CA THR A 215 24.24 6.18 11.45
C THR A 215 24.18 6.70 10.02
N TYR A 216 23.31 6.13 9.18
CA TYR A 216 23.07 6.64 7.83
C TYR A 216 22.32 7.96 7.88
N ARG A 217 22.93 9.02 7.33
CA ARG A 217 22.39 10.36 7.25
C ARG A 217 22.26 10.86 5.83
N PHE A 218 21.26 11.68 5.61
CA PHE A 218 20.97 12.27 4.31
C PHE A 218 22.15 13.12 3.80
N VAL A 219 22.56 12.81 2.57
CA VAL A 219 23.58 13.56 1.82
C VAL A 219 22.91 14.51 0.84
N THR A 220 22.22 13.98 -0.16
CA THR A 220 21.60 14.78 -1.21
C THR A 220 20.52 14.04 -1.96
N ASP A 221 19.62 14.80 -2.59
CA ASP A 221 18.69 14.27 -3.60
C ASP A 221 19.39 14.29 -4.96
N VAL A 222 19.20 13.21 -5.72
CA VAL A 222 19.81 13.00 -7.03
C VAL A 222 18.71 12.77 -8.05
N PRO A 223 18.64 13.57 -9.14
CA PRO A 223 17.70 13.33 -10.22
C PRO A 223 17.76 11.88 -10.72
N LEU A 224 16.61 11.30 -11.04
CA LEU A 224 16.54 9.89 -11.46
C LEU A 224 17.42 9.57 -12.67
N ALA A 225 17.58 10.56 -13.59
CA ALA A 225 18.39 10.43 -14.80
C ALA A 225 19.91 10.42 -14.56
N ASN A 226 20.36 10.80 -13.36
CA ASN A 226 21.79 10.85 -13.08
C ASN A 226 22.27 9.48 -12.60
N ASP A 227 23.29 8.96 -13.25
CA ASP A 227 23.92 7.69 -12.88
C ASP A 227 25.00 7.84 -11.82
N THR A 228 25.50 9.08 -11.60
CA THR A 228 26.53 9.37 -10.61
C THR A 228 26.19 10.61 -9.77
N VAL A 229 26.82 10.70 -8.61
CA VAL A 229 26.78 11.90 -7.76
C VAL A 229 28.07 12.01 -6.92
N ASP A 230 28.50 13.22 -6.68
CA ASP A 230 29.66 13.53 -5.84
C ASP A 230 29.25 13.91 -4.41
N ASP A 231 29.92 13.33 -3.44
CA ASP A 231 29.82 13.72 -2.01
C ASP A 231 31.15 14.32 -1.52
N ALA A 232 31.15 15.62 -1.40
CA ALA A 232 32.23 16.41 -0.77
C ALA A 232 31.79 16.99 0.58
N LYS A 233 30.64 16.55 1.13
CA LYS A 233 30.13 17.12 2.38
C LYS A 233 30.94 16.70 3.58
N THR A 234 31.10 17.66 4.50
CA THR A 234 31.59 17.37 5.85
C THR A 234 30.47 16.73 6.68
N GLU A 235 30.82 16.12 7.82
CA GLU A 235 29.83 15.49 8.70
C GLU A 235 28.77 16.49 9.22
N GLY A 236 29.17 17.71 9.55
CA GLY A 236 28.26 18.74 10.01
C GLY A 236 27.27 19.26 8.96
N GLN A 237 27.43 18.89 7.69
CA GLN A 237 26.53 19.23 6.58
C GLN A 237 25.54 18.10 6.24
N LEU A 238 25.62 16.96 6.94
CA LEU A 238 24.66 15.86 6.76
C LEU A 238 23.30 16.22 7.34
N GLY A 239 22.27 15.76 6.69
CA GLY A 239 20.90 15.94 7.13
C GLY A 239 20.44 14.88 8.15
N GLU A 240 19.15 14.63 8.15
CA GLU A 240 18.51 13.70 9.09
C GLU A 240 18.91 12.25 8.86
N ALA A 241 18.74 11.42 9.89
CA ALA A 241 18.95 10.00 9.78
C ALA A 241 17.92 9.36 8.82
N LEU A 242 18.32 8.25 8.18
CA LEU A 242 17.44 7.48 7.29
C LEU A 242 16.17 7.04 8.06
N PRO A 243 14.97 7.52 7.65
CA PRO A 243 13.74 7.17 8.35
C PRO A 243 13.11 5.87 7.83
N THR A 244 13.56 5.37 6.70
CA THR A 244 12.85 4.37 5.89
C THR A 244 13.53 2.99 5.85
N ALA A 245 14.39 2.68 6.86
CA ALA A 245 15.14 1.43 6.89
C ALA A 245 14.24 0.17 6.77
N THR A 246 12.99 0.25 7.24
CA THR A 246 12.01 -0.86 7.23
C THR A 246 10.88 -0.67 6.22
N PHE A 247 10.92 0.35 5.37
CA PHE A 247 9.83 0.68 4.43
C PHE A 247 9.88 -0.20 3.18
N ILE A 248 9.61 -1.49 3.38
CA ILE A 248 9.56 -2.50 2.32
C ILE A 248 8.24 -2.39 1.58
N ALA A 249 8.23 -2.61 0.28
CA ALA A 249 7.02 -2.64 -0.53
C ALA A 249 6.09 -3.80 -0.11
N PRO A 250 4.77 -3.69 -0.32
CA PRO A 250 3.86 -4.81 -0.11
C PRO A 250 4.15 -5.95 -1.09
N PRO A 251 3.67 -7.18 -0.82
CA PRO A 251 3.75 -8.26 -1.78
C PRO A 251 3.22 -7.86 -3.15
N ASP A 252 4.00 -8.13 -4.18
CA ASP A 252 3.68 -7.83 -5.58
C ASP A 252 3.58 -9.11 -6.44
N ASP A 253 3.52 -8.95 -7.76
CA ASP A 253 3.41 -10.04 -8.73
C ASP A 253 4.76 -10.66 -9.13
N VAL A 254 5.86 -10.28 -8.49
CA VAL A 254 7.17 -10.88 -8.71
C VAL A 254 7.25 -12.21 -7.94
N THR A 255 6.88 -13.29 -8.59
CA THR A 255 6.75 -14.62 -7.97
C THR A 255 8.03 -15.16 -7.33
N ALA A 256 9.19 -14.68 -7.75
CA ALA A 256 10.48 -15.06 -7.14
C ALA A 256 10.59 -14.54 -5.69
N ASN A 257 10.04 -13.36 -5.41
CA ASN A 257 10.08 -12.72 -4.10
C ASN A 257 8.79 -13.00 -3.30
N HIS A 258 7.66 -13.14 -4.02
CA HIS A 258 6.33 -13.29 -3.44
C HIS A 258 5.61 -14.52 -4.05
N PRO A 259 5.96 -15.74 -3.60
CA PRO A 259 5.38 -16.98 -4.15
C PRO A 259 3.87 -17.07 -3.94
N ASP A 260 3.34 -16.41 -2.92
CA ASP A 260 1.91 -16.35 -2.62
C ASP A 260 1.15 -15.30 -3.44
N GLY A 261 1.86 -14.59 -4.32
CA GLY A 261 1.30 -13.56 -5.20
C GLY A 261 1.19 -12.19 -4.55
N SER A 262 0.55 -11.28 -5.27
CA SER A 262 0.38 -9.90 -4.84
C SER A 262 -0.64 -9.73 -3.72
N LEU A 263 -0.52 -8.61 -3.00
CA LEU A 263 -1.44 -8.20 -1.95
C LEU A 263 -2.90 -8.17 -2.46
N GLN A 264 -3.80 -8.74 -1.69
CA GLN A 264 -5.24 -8.82 -1.96
C GLN A 264 -6.06 -8.35 -0.77
N GLY A 265 -7.35 -8.13 -0.98
CA GLY A 265 -8.29 -7.87 0.10
C GLY A 265 -8.03 -6.58 0.87
N LEU A 266 -7.49 -5.54 0.21
CA LEU A 266 -7.07 -4.31 0.87
C LEU A 266 -8.22 -3.64 1.62
N VAL A 267 -7.98 -3.32 2.89
CA VAL A 267 -8.91 -2.58 3.76
C VAL A 267 -8.16 -1.47 4.50
N SER A 268 -8.89 -0.41 4.85
CA SER A 268 -8.38 0.66 5.69
C SER A 268 -8.78 0.41 7.14
N LEU A 269 -7.82 0.51 8.03
CA LEU A 269 -8.00 0.41 9.48
C LEU A 269 -7.95 1.80 10.13
N PRO A 270 -8.43 1.93 11.38
CA PRO A 270 -8.18 3.12 12.16
C PRO A 270 -6.68 3.45 12.27
N ASN A 271 -6.35 4.70 12.53
CA ASN A 271 -4.97 5.20 12.67
C ASN A 271 -4.13 5.21 11.39
N GLY A 272 -4.77 5.21 10.22
CA GLY A 272 -4.06 5.37 8.95
C GLY A 272 -3.29 4.15 8.48
N ILE A 273 -3.65 2.96 8.97
CA ILE A 273 -3.04 1.70 8.58
C ILE A 273 -3.87 1.07 7.45
N LEU A 274 -3.19 0.54 6.44
CA LEU A 274 -3.79 -0.35 5.46
C LEU A 274 -3.46 -1.80 5.82
N ALA A 275 -4.41 -2.70 5.59
CA ALA A 275 -4.19 -4.12 5.73
C ALA A 275 -4.62 -4.86 4.46
N GLY A 276 -3.88 -5.91 4.11
CA GLY A 276 -4.15 -6.80 3.00
C GLY A 276 -3.57 -8.17 3.29
N PHE A 277 -3.72 -9.12 2.37
CA PHE A 277 -3.15 -10.46 2.55
C PHE A 277 -2.56 -11.00 1.24
N ALA A 278 -1.61 -11.92 1.37
CA ALA A 278 -1.10 -12.75 0.30
C ALA A 278 -0.97 -14.18 0.84
N GLY A 279 -1.66 -15.15 0.22
CA GLY A 279 -1.69 -16.53 0.70
C GLY A 279 -2.13 -16.65 2.16
N GLN A 280 -1.23 -17.10 3.02
CA GLN A 280 -1.47 -17.26 4.46
C GLN A 280 -1.05 -16.03 5.29
N THR A 281 -0.49 -15.01 4.65
CA THR A 281 0.12 -13.88 5.35
C THR A 281 -0.77 -12.66 5.26
N VAL A 282 -1.13 -12.10 6.42
CA VAL A 282 -1.76 -10.78 6.53
C VAL A 282 -0.67 -9.75 6.73
N CYS A 283 -0.66 -8.72 5.90
CA CYS A 283 0.33 -7.65 5.89
C CYS A 283 -0.33 -6.34 6.29
N PHE A 284 0.36 -5.56 7.12
CA PHE A 284 -0.09 -4.24 7.55
C PHE A 284 0.90 -3.18 7.09
N SER A 285 0.38 -2.03 6.68
CA SER A 285 1.23 -0.89 6.37
C SER A 285 1.70 -0.19 7.64
N GLU A 286 2.74 0.60 7.51
CA GLU A 286 3.11 1.63 8.48
C GLU A 286 1.98 2.67 8.57
N ALA A 287 1.79 3.26 9.75
CA ALA A 287 0.75 4.26 9.96
C ALA A 287 0.99 5.50 9.09
N PHE A 288 -0.02 5.89 8.30
CA PHE A 288 0.04 7.01 7.34
C PHE A 288 1.13 6.88 6.26
N GLN A 289 1.72 5.68 6.11
CA GLN A 289 2.67 5.34 5.05
C GLN A 289 2.12 4.17 4.24
N PRO A 290 1.15 4.39 3.38
CA PRO A 290 0.42 3.32 2.68
C PRO A 290 1.29 2.53 1.70
N HIS A 291 2.49 3.00 1.39
CA HIS A 291 3.47 2.36 0.52
C HIS A 291 4.46 1.44 1.26
N ALA A 292 4.47 1.46 2.60
CA ALA A 292 5.43 0.76 3.42
C ALA A 292 4.77 -0.38 4.21
N PHE A 293 5.22 -1.63 3.98
CA PHE A 293 4.70 -2.84 4.63
C PHE A 293 5.86 -3.61 5.28
N PRO A 294 6.31 -3.19 6.47
CA PRO A 294 7.43 -3.83 7.17
C PRO A 294 7.21 -5.32 7.39
N ASP A 295 8.28 -6.11 7.33
CA ASP A 295 8.21 -7.56 7.58
C ASP A 295 7.74 -7.87 9.02
N ASP A 296 8.10 -7.02 9.97
CA ASP A 296 7.66 -7.16 11.37
C ASP A 296 6.14 -6.96 11.55
N TYR A 297 5.44 -6.39 10.56
CA TYR A 297 3.99 -6.18 10.57
C TYR A 297 3.25 -7.25 9.76
N LYS A 298 3.85 -8.40 9.56
CA LYS A 298 3.25 -9.57 8.90
C LYS A 298 2.79 -10.60 9.92
N LEU A 299 1.56 -11.11 9.75
CA LEU A 299 1.00 -12.17 10.58
C LEU A 299 0.68 -13.38 9.71
N THR A 300 1.31 -14.51 10.00
CA THR A 300 1.05 -15.76 9.27
C THR A 300 -0.10 -16.52 9.91
N MET A 301 -1.11 -16.85 9.11
CA MET A 301 -2.26 -17.66 9.48
C MET A 301 -1.96 -19.15 9.27
N LYS A 302 -2.74 -20.01 9.93
CA LYS A 302 -2.59 -21.46 9.80
C LYS A 302 -3.03 -22.00 8.44
N SER A 303 -3.93 -21.28 7.76
CA SER A 303 -4.51 -21.64 6.47
C SER A 303 -4.63 -20.41 5.59
N ASP A 304 -4.82 -20.63 4.29
CA ASP A 304 -4.92 -19.55 3.32
C ASP A 304 -6.05 -18.59 3.69
N VAL A 305 -5.75 -17.30 3.63
CA VAL A 305 -6.71 -16.24 3.90
C VAL A 305 -7.64 -16.09 2.70
N VAL A 306 -8.93 -16.02 2.96
CA VAL A 306 -9.98 -15.86 1.94
C VAL A 306 -10.43 -14.41 1.86
N ALA A 307 -10.61 -13.79 3.02
CA ALA A 307 -11.08 -12.41 3.12
C ALA A 307 -10.68 -11.80 4.47
N ILE A 308 -10.57 -10.48 4.49
CA ILE A 308 -10.39 -9.70 5.69
C ILE A 308 -11.43 -8.58 5.74
N ALA A 309 -11.84 -8.20 6.95
CA ALA A 309 -12.76 -7.10 7.17
C ALA A 309 -12.41 -6.32 8.44
N PRO A 310 -12.43 -4.98 8.39
CA PRO A 310 -12.20 -4.16 9.57
C PRO A 310 -13.40 -4.26 10.53
N ILE A 311 -13.12 -4.36 11.81
CA ILE A 311 -14.09 -4.27 12.90
C ILE A 311 -13.67 -3.18 13.88
N ASN A 312 -14.57 -2.73 14.75
CA ASN A 312 -14.30 -1.61 15.67
C ASN A 312 -13.02 -1.76 16.52
N SER A 313 -12.60 -2.98 16.83
CA SER A 313 -11.46 -3.26 17.70
C SER A 313 -10.33 -4.04 17.03
N GLY A 314 -10.35 -4.19 15.69
CA GLY A 314 -9.31 -4.96 15.00
C GLY A 314 -9.67 -5.38 13.59
N LEU A 315 -9.14 -6.51 13.16
CA LEU A 315 -9.32 -7.09 11.85
C LEU A 315 -9.92 -8.51 11.99
N LEU A 316 -11.04 -8.74 11.33
CA LEU A 316 -11.57 -10.08 11.16
C LEU A 316 -10.86 -10.74 9.97
N VAL A 317 -10.32 -11.93 10.17
CA VAL A 317 -9.66 -12.73 9.13
C VAL A 317 -10.45 -14.02 8.93
N LEU A 318 -10.84 -14.27 7.70
CA LEU A 318 -11.50 -15.52 7.28
C LEU A 318 -10.48 -16.36 6.54
N THR A 319 -10.34 -17.61 6.94
CA THR A 319 -9.40 -18.58 6.35
C THR A 319 -10.14 -19.81 5.85
N HIS A 320 -9.53 -20.52 4.90
CA HIS A 320 -10.03 -21.85 4.53
C HIS A 320 -9.83 -22.83 5.69
N GLU A 321 -10.88 -23.57 6.03
CA GLU A 321 -10.78 -24.74 6.88
C GLU A 321 -10.16 -25.89 6.07
N LYS A 322 -9.06 -26.49 6.58
CA LYS A 322 -8.47 -27.71 6.01
C LYS A 322 -8.84 -28.91 6.85
#